data_1d5d30587af8c0bb009ff1de3390f73b
#
_entry.id   1d5d30587af8c0bb009ff1de3390f73b
#
_cell.length_a   1.000
_cell.length_b   1.000
_cell.length_c   1.000
_cell.angle_alpha   90.00
_cell.angle_beta   90.00
_cell.angle_gamma   90.00
#
_symmetry.space_group_name_H-M   'P 1'
#
loop_
_entity.id
_entity.type
_entity.pdbx_description
1 polymer ?
#
loop_
_entity_poly.entity_id
_entity_poly.type
_entity_poly.pdbx_seq_one_letter_code
_entity_poly.pdbx_strand_id
1 'polypeptide(L)'
;MTGSAALPTTQKGNAMKTHTIQQVVCACFAAALAIVLFACGGHHHHKPPMLSTYVATSLVSDAAAVPAAHTDANLVNGWGVAFNPRGFVWVVANGMAKSTLYDGNGVPQALVVSTPPGPTGIVFNGTQDFKLSQNGVTAPSPFIFASESGSISAWSPTVSPTTAVVVFDGSAGGSVYKGLAISAYAGANYLYATDFHNRRVDVFDASFAKVALPGAFSDPSLPAGYAPFGIQAIGERIYVAYAMREASGDDEQGGAGLGIVNVYDTGGTLIKRLVSGGALNAPWGMALAPAGFGTASNMLLIGNFGDGKIHAYDTATGEAGGPLLKTDGTPLVVDGLWGIAFGNGLNSQPVNTLFYAAGPDDETHGQYGRIDLQ
;
A
#
# COMPACT_ATOMS: atom_id res chain seq x y z
N MET A 1 4.52 37.12 -63.16
CA MET A 1 5.46 38.19 -62.83
C MET A 1 6.31 37.60 -61.71
N THR A 2 7.41 36.88 -62.05
CA THR A 2 8.80 37.36 -62.14
C THR A 2 9.27 37.99 -60.85
N GLY A 3 10.29 37.55 -60.13
CA GLY A 3 11.53 36.87 -60.42
C GLY A 3 12.22 36.54 -59.10
N SER A 4 12.88 35.49 -58.89
CA SER A 4 14.26 35.08 -59.27
C SER A 4 15.37 36.00 -58.85
N ALA A 5 16.30 35.49 -58.02
CA ALA A 5 17.75 35.56 -58.06
C ALA A 5 18.32 35.21 -56.67
N ALA A 6 18.98 34.09 -56.46
CA ALA A 6 20.29 33.68 -56.88
C ALA A 6 21.42 34.12 -55.88
N LEU A 7 22.17 33.11 -55.39
CA LEU A 7 23.42 33.09 -54.64
C LEU A 7 24.56 33.88 -55.31
N PRO A 8 25.68 34.18 -54.61
CA PRO A 8 26.83 33.34 -54.88
C PRO A 8 27.75 32.94 -53.70
N THR A 9 28.42 31.87 -53.97
CA THR A 9 29.60 31.20 -53.41
C THR A 9 30.87 32.06 -53.33
N THR A 10 31.79 31.73 -52.43
CA THR A 10 33.25 31.48 -52.61
C THR A 10 33.89 31.18 -51.27
N GLN A 11 34.40 30.07 -50.99
CA GLN A 11 35.62 29.30 -51.19
C GLN A 11 36.97 30.03 -50.90
N LYS A 12 37.80 29.38 -50.05
CA LYS A 12 39.24 29.15 -49.91
C LYS A 12 39.66 29.24 -48.43
N GLY A 13 40.32 28.29 -47.78
CA GLY A 13 41.38 27.38 -48.20
C GLY A 13 42.71 27.80 -47.58
N ASN A 14 43.32 26.90 -46.88
CA ASN A 14 44.76 26.68 -46.56
C ASN A 14 45.03 26.38 -45.10
N ALA A 15 45.44 25.18 -44.76
CA ALA A 15 46.71 24.49 -44.92
C ALA A 15 47.66 24.65 -43.70
N MET A 16 47.77 23.58 -42.99
CA MET A 16 48.90 22.85 -42.45
C MET A 16 50.18 23.66 -42.06
N LYS A 17 50.63 23.48 -40.80
CA LYS A 17 52.05 23.34 -40.47
C LYS A 17 52.28 22.51 -39.23
N THR A 18 52.89 21.36 -39.41
CA THR A 18 53.63 20.50 -38.49
C THR A 18 54.86 21.16 -38.01
N HIS A 19 55.25 21.04 -36.75
CA HIS A 19 56.63 21.06 -36.29
C HIS A 19 56.86 20.04 -35.17
N THR A 20 57.69 19.06 -35.53
CA THR A 20 58.44 18.12 -34.68
C THR A 20 59.71 18.78 -34.19
N ILE A 21 60.29 18.32 -33.08
CA ILE A 21 61.69 18.32 -32.60
C ILE A 21 61.69 18.56 -31.07
N GLN A 22 62.35 17.92 -30.18
CA GLN A 22 63.34 16.85 -30.10
C GLN A 22 63.71 16.68 -28.62
N GLN A 23 64.12 15.51 -28.25
CA GLN A 23 64.54 15.04 -26.94
C GLN A 23 65.72 15.82 -26.38
N VAL A 24 65.77 15.97 -25.02
CA VAL A 24 67.06 16.04 -24.29
C VAL A 24 66.93 15.18 -23.03
N VAL A 25 67.83 14.20 -22.96
CA VAL A 25 68.09 13.30 -21.84
C VAL A 25 68.97 14.04 -20.82
N CYS A 26 68.60 13.96 -19.53
CA CYS A 26 69.53 14.10 -18.44
C CYS A 26 69.22 13.11 -17.32
N ALA A 27 70.13 12.16 -17.16
CA ALA A 27 70.14 11.18 -16.08
C ALA A 27 70.81 11.82 -14.83
N CYS A 28 70.14 11.65 -13.66
CA CYS A 28 70.84 11.77 -12.38
C CYS A 28 70.34 10.63 -11.48
N PHE A 29 71.25 9.74 -11.15
CA PHE A 29 71.14 8.68 -10.16
C PHE A 29 71.00 9.28 -8.76
N ALA A 30 69.98 8.91 -8.03
CA ALA A 30 70.00 8.97 -6.57
C ALA A 30 69.27 7.73 -6.04
N ALA A 31 70.03 6.88 -5.39
CA ALA A 31 69.50 5.71 -4.68
C ALA A 31 68.65 6.14 -3.46
N ALA A 32 67.40 5.73 -3.38
CA ALA A 32 66.64 5.85 -2.19
C ALA A 32 66.11 4.49 -1.83
N LEU A 33 66.44 4.06 -0.65
CA LEU A 33 66.13 2.84 0.10
C LEU A 33 64.60 2.60 0.18
N ALA A 34 64.11 1.56 -0.45
CA ALA A 34 62.69 1.15 -0.35
C ALA A 34 62.48 0.43 1.00
N ILE A 35 61.87 1.13 1.95
CA ILE A 35 61.26 0.50 3.12
C ILE A 35 59.93 -0.05 2.68
N VAL A 36 59.83 -1.38 2.50
CA VAL A 36 58.59 -2.08 2.29
C VAL A 36 57.89 -2.20 3.65
N LEU A 37 56.99 -1.26 3.90
CA LEU A 37 55.99 -1.41 4.96
C LEU A 37 54.94 -2.40 4.44
N PHE A 38 54.99 -3.65 4.91
CA PHE A 38 53.88 -4.58 4.86
C PHE A 38 52.77 -4.01 5.74
N ALA A 39 51.90 -3.17 5.20
CA ALA A 39 50.63 -2.91 5.78
C ALA A 39 49.80 -4.20 5.63
N CYS A 40 49.69 -4.98 6.71
CA CYS A 40 48.62 -5.98 6.86
C CYS A 40 47.28 -5.26 6.85
N GLY A 41 46.79 -4.93 5.65
CA GLY A 41 45.41 -4.55 5.42
C GLY A 41 44.56 -5.76 5.67
N GLY A 42 44.01 -5.91 6.88
CA GLY A 42 42.95 -6.84 7.14
C GLY A 42 41.80 -6.51 6.20
N HIS A 43 41.61 -7.30 5.18
CA HIS A 43 40.38 -7.30 4.40
C HIS A 43 39.26 -7.78 5.35
N HIS A 44 38.63 -6.82 6.03
CA HIS A 44 37.35 -7.08 6.59
C HIS A 44 36.43 -7.38 5.40
N HIS A 45 36.26 -8.66 5.08
CA HIS A 45 35.16 -9.10 4.26
C HIS A 45 33.88 -8.68 5.02
N HIS A 46 33.35 -7.49 4.71
CA HIS A 46 31.98 -7.18 5.03
C HIS A 46 31.13 -8.26 4.32
N LYS A 47 30.78 -9.30 5.08
CA LYS A 47 29.71 -10.20 4.64
C LYS A 47 28.52 -9.30 4.33
N PRO A 48 27.96 -9.31 3.10
CA PRO A 48 26.78 -8.51 2.82
C PRO A 48 25.72 -8.81 3.90
N PRO A 49 25.00 -7.80 4.39
CA PRO A 49 23.98 -8.04 5.40
C PRO A 49 23.05 -9.15 4.88
N MET A 50 22.89 -10.20 5.68
CA MET A 50 21.93 -11.25 5.33
C MET A 50 20.57 -10.62 5.27
N LEU A 51 19.90 -10.75 4.12
CA LEU A 51 18.50 -10.33 3.97
C LEU A 51 17.66 -11.20 4.88
N SER A 52 16.71 -10.58 5.58
CA SER A 52 15.75 -11.31 6.38
C SER A 52 14.82 -12.13 5.52
N THR A 53 14.42 -13.28 6.02
CA THR A 53 13.47 -14.16 5.36
C THR A 53 12.17 -14.23 6.13
N TYR A 54 11.10 -14.50 5.41
CA TYR A 54 9.74 -14.47 5.93
C TYR A 54 9.00 -15.74 5.51
N VAL A 55 8.05 -16.15 6.33
CA VAL A 55 7.15 -17.27 6.03
C VAL A 55 5.70 -16.79 6.07
N ALA A 56 4.95 -17.09 5.02
CA ALA A 56 3.50 -16.92 5.00
C ALA A 56 2.85 -18.22 5.47
N THR A 57 1.87 -18.08 6.37
CA THR A 57 1.04 -19.17 6.87
C THR A 57 -0.42 -18.83 6.60
N SER A 58 -1.10 -19.69 5.84
CA SER A 58 -2.55 -19.60 5.63
C SER A 58 -3.27 -20.09 6.89
N LEU A 59 -4.04 -19.22 7.51
CA LEU A 59 -4.76 -19.50 8.76
C LEU A 59 -6.22 -19.89 8.50
N VAL A 60 -6.91 -19.19 7.59
CA VAL A 60 -8.30 -19.45 7.24
C VAL A 60 -8.47 -19.38 5.73
N SER A 61 -9.28 -20.29 5.19
CA SER A 61 -9.79 -20.21 3.82
C SER A 61 -11.29 -20.43 3.79
N ASP A 62 -11.94 -20.03 2.70
CA ASP A 62 -13.38 -20.24 2.50
C ASP A 62 -13.73 -21.70 2.22
N ALA A 63 -12.81 -22.46 1.62
CA ALA A 63 -13.06 -23.83 1.19
C ALA A 63 -11.82 -24.73 1.36
N ALA A 64 -12.03 -26.03 1.52
CA ALA A 64 -10.97 -27.02 1.64
C ALA A 64 -10.05 -27.11 0.38
N ALA A 65 -10.50 -26.59 -0.75
CA ALA A 65 -9.69 -26.51 -1.99
C ALA A 65 -8.50 -25.55 -1.84
N VAL A 66 -8.62 -24.54 -0.96
CA VAL A 66 -7.54 -23.61 -0.61
C VAL A 66 -7.00 -24.02 0.77
N PRO A 67 -5.81 -24.65 0.86
CA PRO A 67 -5.32 -25.16 2.13
C PRO A 67 -5.10 -24.08 3.18
N ALA A 68 -5.66 -24.29 4.38
CA ALA A 68 -5.49 -23.43 5.55
C ALA A 68 -5.67 -24.22 6.83
N ALA A 69 -5.33 -23.62 7.99
CA ALA A 69 -5.53 -24.26 9.30
C ALA A 69 -7.02 -24.40 9.66
N HIS A 70 -7.84 -23.47 9.23
CA HIS A 70 -9.30 -23.44 9.48
C HIS A 70 -10.05 -23.13 8.19
N THR A 71 -11.35 -23.48 8.17
CA THR A 71 -12.27 -23.15 7.06
C THR A 71 -13.42 -22.31 7.59
N ASP A 72 -13.72 -21.21 6.89
CA ASP A 72 -14.89 -20.36 7.13
C ASP A 72 -15.51 -19.95 5.79
N ALA A 73 -16.63 -20.58 5.43
CA ALA A 73 -17.33 -20.32 4.19
C ALA A 73 -17.85 -18.87 4.03
N ASN A 74 -17.74 -18.04 5.07
CA ASN A 74 -18.06 -16.61 4.99
C ASN A 74 -16.90 -15.77 4.44
N LEU A 75 -15.68 -16.33 4.31
CA LEU A 75 -14.48 -15.58 3.90
C LEU A 75 -14.22 -15.72 2.40
N VAL A 76 -15.13 -15.38 1.53
CA VAL A 76 -14.86 -15.34 0.07
C VAL A 76 -14.34 -13.95 -0.30
N ASN A 77 -13.24 -13.90 -1.05
CA ASN A 77 -12.56 -12.68 -1.48
C ASN A 77 -12.26 -11.74 -0.30
N GLY A 78 -11.26 -12.10 0.50
CA GLY A 78 -10.86 -11.33 1.68
C GLY A 78 -10.13 -10.04 1.29
N TRP A 79 -10.65 -8.85 1.68
CA TRP A 79 -10.05 -7.55 1.34
C TRP A 79 -9.46 -6.82 2.55
N GLY A 80 -10.21 -5.97 3.17
CA GLY A 80 -9.74 -5.11 4.26
C GLY A 80 -9.46 -5.87 5.56
N VAL A 81 -8.42 -5.48 6.26
CA VAL A 81 -8.02 -6.01 7.58
C VAL A 81 -7.92 -4.86 8.57
N ALA A 82 -8.65 -4.94 9.68
CA ALA A 82 -8.54 -3.96 10.76
C ALA A 82 -8.50 -4.63 12.13
N PHE A 83 -7.58 -4.17 12.98
CA PHE A 83 -7.47 -4.67 14.35
C PHE A 83 -8.28 -3.83 15.33
N ASN A 84 -9.15 -4.48 16.09
CA ASN A 84 -9.65 -3.90 17.31
C ASN A 84 -8.49 -3.86 18.33
N PRO A 85 -8.06 -2.70 18.83
CA PRO A 85 -6.95 -2.61 19.78
C PRO A 85 -7.22 -3.32 21.12
N ARG A 86 -8.44 -3.81 21.36
CA ARG A 86 -8.85 -4.55 22.56
C ARG A 86 -9.44 -5.93 22.26
N GLY A 87 -9.30 -6.43 21.03
CA GLY A 87 -9.97 -7.66 20.63
C GLY A 87 -9.37 -8.30 19.39
N PHE A 88 -10.21 -8.94 18.63
CA PHE A 88 -9.87 -9.72 17.45
C PHE A 88 -9.65 -8.86 16.21
N VAL A 89 -8.95 -9.41 15.23
CA VAL A 89 -8.90 -8.85 13.88
C VAL A 89 -10.27 -8.99 13.21
N TRP A 90 -10.61 -8.00 12.43
CA TRP A 90 -11.77 -8.00 11.52
C TRP A 90 -11.28 -8.09 10.08
N VAL A 91 -11.86 -8.99 9.32
CA VAL A 91 -11.57 -9.20 7.90
C VAL A 91 -12.83 -8.99 7.10
N VAL A 92 -12.73 -8.19 6.05
CA VAL A 92 -13.84 -7.96 5.12
C VAL A 92 -13.84 -9.08 4.08
N ALA A 93 -15.01 -9.68 3.86
CA ALA A 93 -15.28 -10.70 2.85
C ALA A 93 -16.14 -10.10 1.73
N ASN A 94 -15.48 -9.60 0.69
CA ASN A 94 -16.11 -8.88 -0.42
C ASN A 94 -17.17 -9.73 -1.11
N GLY A 95 -16.83 -10.97 -1.49
CA GLY A 95 -17.73 -11.89 -2.20
C GLY A 95 -18.93 -12.37 -1.40
N MET A 96 -18.94 -12.17 -0.07
CA MET A 96 -20.04 -12.63 0.80
C MET A 96 -20.84 -11.47 1.42
N ALA A 97 -20.45 -10.22 1.17
CA ALA A 97 -21.05 -9.04 1.82
C ALA A 97 -21.02 -9.18 3.35
N LYS A 98 -19.87 -9.53 3.91
CA LYS A 98 -19.69 -9.79 5.35
C LYS A 98 -18.38 -9.24 5.88
N SER A 99 -18.31 -9.14 7.19
CA SER A 99 -17.04 -9.05 7.92
C SER A 99 -16.99 -10.14 8.98
N THR A 100 -15.90 -10.89 9.00
CA THR A 100 -15.61 -12.01 9.88
C THR A 100 -14.50 -11.65 10.86
N LEU A 101 -14.40 -12.37 11.95
CA LEU A 101 -13.41 -12.11 13.00
C LEU A 101 -12.61 -13.37 13.29
N TYR A 102 -11.30 -13.19 13.49
CA TYR A 102 -10.38 -14.28 13.80
C TYR A 102 -9.42 -13.89 14.92
N ASP A 103 -8.83 -14.88 15.58
CA ASP A 103 -7.63 -14.67 16.38
C ASP A 103 -6.36 -14.81 15.52
N GLY A 104 -5.19 -14.63 16.13
CA GLY A 104 -3.90 -14.74 15.43
C GLY A 104 -3.48 -16.16 15.03
N ASN A 105 -4.27 -17.18 15.40
CA ASN A 105 -4.13 -18.55 14.96
C ASN A 105 -5.19 -18.93 13.90
N GLY A 106 -6.06 -17.99 13.55
CA GLY A 106 -7.13 -18.19 12.56
C GLY A 106 -8.41 -18.80 13.12
N VAL A 107 -8.57 -18.90 14.43
CA VAL A 107 -9.80 -19.45 15.00
C VAL A 107 -10.96 -18.48 14.74
N PRO A 108 -12.01 -18.92 13.98
CA PRO A 108 -13.17 -18.07 13.71
C PRO A 108 -13.94 -17.72 14.98
N GLN A 109 -14.38 -16.47 15.07
CA GLN A 109 -15.21 -16.00 16.17
C GLN A 109 -16.68 -16.09 15.81
N ALA A 110 -17.56 -16.16 16.83
CA ALA A 110 -19.00 -16.34 16.62
C ALA A 110 -19.68 -15.14 15.93
N LEU A 111 -19.11 -13.93 16.06
CA LEU A 111 -19.69 -12.75 15.44
C LEU A 111 -19.33 -12.70 13.94
N VAL A 112 -20.36 -12.63 13.12
CA VAL A 112 -20.27 -12.30 11.69
C VAL A 112 -21.20 -11.11 11.45
N VAL A 113 -20.69 -10.07 10.81
CA VAL A 113 -21.44 -8.84 10.52
C VAL A 113 -21.78 -8.79 9.04
N SER A 114 -23.07 -8.67 8.70
CA SER A 114 -23.52 -8.40 7.34
C SER A 114 -23.22 -6.95 6.96
N THR A 115 -22.73 -6.74 5.75
CA THR A 115 -22.40 -5.42 5.17
C THR A 115 -23.21 -5.21 3.88
N PRO A 116 -23.24 -4.00 3.32
CA PRO A 116 -23.63 -3.80 1.92
C PRO A 116 -22.79 -4.67 0.97
N PRO A 117 -23.28 -4.98 -0.26
CA PRO A 117 -22.55 -5.75 -1.24
C PRO A 117 -21.19 -5.15 -1.62
N GLY A 118 -20.19 -6.02 -1.84
CA GLY A 118 -18.85 -5.63 -2.26
C GLY A 118 -18.10 -4.78 -1.22
N PRO A 119 -18.05 -5.16 0.08
CA PRO A 119 -17.28 -4.41 1.07
C PRO A 119 -15.78 -4.53 0.79
N THR A 120 -15.03 -3.44 0.97
CA THR A 120 -13.60 -3.32 0.61
C THR A 120 -12.74 -2.84 1.79
N GLY A 121 -12.66 -1.53 1.99
CA GLY A 121 -11.92 -0.93 3.11
C GLY A 121 -12.67 -1.06 4.44
N ILE A 122 -11.92 -1.22 5.52
CA ILE A 122 -12.44 -1.24 6.89
C ILE A 122 -11.52 -0.44 7.80
N VAL A 123 -12.10 0.32 8.74
CA VAL A 123 -11.34 1.00 9.80
C VAL A 123 -11.95 0.74 11.17
N PHE A 124 -11.08 0.71 12.18
CA PHE A 124 -11.48 0.78 13.57
C PHE A 124 -11.62 2.25 13.99
N ASN A 125 -12.79 2.63 14.50
CA ASN A 125 -13.03 3.94 15.11
C ASN A 125 -12.87 3.85 16.64
N GLY A 126 -11.79 4.40 17.14
CA GLY A 126 -11.53 4.47 18.59
C GLY A 126 -12.13 5.70 19.28
N THR A 127 -12.90 6.53 18.56
CA THR A 127 -13.45 7.80 19.05
C THR A 127 -14.90 7.68 19.51
N GLN A 128 -15.47 8.74 20.04
CA GLN A 128 -16.90 8.84 20.35
C GLN A 128 -17.70 9.47 19.21
N ASP A 129 -17.08 9.74 18.08
CA ASP A 129 -17.68 10.25 16.86
C ASP A 129 -18.23 9.09 15.98
N PHE A 130 -18.73 9.42 14.80
CA PHE A 130 -19.27 8.45 13.85
C PHE A 130 -20.36 7.61 14.47
N LYS A 131 -21.38 8.28 15.01
CA LYS A 131 -22.49 7.65 15.74
C LYS A 131 -23.56 7.11 14.80
N LEU A 132 -24.00 5.90 15.08
CA LEU A 132 -25.24 5.33 14.53
C LEU A 132 -26.41 5.68 15.43
N SER A 133 -27.59 5.93 14.79
CA SER A 133 -28.86 6.09 15.49
C SER A 133 -29.93 5.25 14.80
N GLN A 134 -30.51 4.31 15.53
CA GLN A 134 -31.60 3.48 15.03
C GLN A 134 -32.52 3.06 16.20
N ASN A 135 -33.82 3.09 15.98
CA ASN A 135 -34.82 2.68 16.98
C ASN A 135 -34.68 3.38 18.34
N GLY A 136 -34.26 4.66 18.34
CA GLY A 136 -34.06 5.43 19.56
C GLY A 136 -32.77 5.15 20.32
N VAL A 137 -31.90 4.28 19.81
CA VAL A 137 -30.57 3.98 20.36
C VAL A 137 -29.52 4.71 19.52
N THR A 138 -28.62 5.41 20.19
CA THR A 138 -27.47 6.11 19.56
C THR A 138 -26.17 5.69 20.23
N ALA A 139 -25.19 5.24 19.45
CA ALA A 139 -23.87 4.88 19.94
C ALA A 139 -22.79 5.07 18.86
N PRO A 140 -21.51 5.26 19.24
CA PRO A 140 -20.40 5.24 18.29
C PRO A 140 -20.33 3.92 17.55
N SER A 141 -19.76 3.98 16.34
CA SER A 141 -19.55 2.81 15.47
C SER A 141 -18.09 2.39 15.56
N PRO A 142 -17.75 1.29 16.27
CA PRO A 142 -16.37 0.81 16.37
C PRO A 142 -15.77 0.42 15.03
N PHE A 143 -16.57 -0.04 14.07
CA PHE A 143 -16.10 -0.39 12.72
C PHE A 143 -16.92 0.28 11.66
N ILE A 144 -16.21 0.76 10.61
CA ILE A 144 -16.79 1.47 9.48
C ILE A 144 -16.22 0.84 8.21
N PHE A 145 -17.06 0.67 7.20
CA PHE A 145 -16.76 -0.05 5.97
C PHE A 145 -17.00 0.83 4.75
N ALA A 146 -16.16 0.71 3.76
CA ALA A 146 -16.38 1.18 2.40
C ALA A 146 -16.82 0.00 1.51
N SER A 147 -17.50 0.29 0.39
CA SER A 147 -18.02 -0.74 -0.50
C SER A 147 -17.98 -0.29 -1.96
N GLU A 148 -17.76 -1.24 -2.86
CA GLU A 148 -17.84 -1.03 -4.31
C GLU A 148 -19.25 -0.63 -4.76
N SER A 149 -20.29 -0.96 -3.98
CA SER A 149 -21.65 -0.47 -4.21
C SER A 149 -21.79 1.06 -4.04
N GLY A 150 -20.69 1.77 -3.71
CA GLY A 150 -20.67 3.22 -3.51
C GLY A 150 -21.17 3.65 -2.13
N SER A 151 -21.24 2.74 -1.16
CA SER A 151 -21.73 3.03 0.18
C SER A 151 -20.60 3.11 1.23
N ILE A 152 -20.83 3.95 2.26
CA ILE A 152 -20.15 3.85 3.55
C ILE A 152 -21.17 3.29 4.53
N SER A 153 -20.80 2.25 5.27
CA SER A 153 -21.62 1.64 6.31
C SER A 153 -20.87 1.55 7.62
N ALA A 154 -21.62 1.56 8.72
CA ALA A 154 -21.04 1.59 10.04
C ALA A 154 -21.72 0.55 10.94
N TRP A 155 -20.95 -0.05 11.86
CA TRP A 155 -21.43 -1.06 12.77
C TRP A 155 -21.26 -0.64 14.22
N SER A 156 -22.29 -0.90 15.01
CA SER A 156 -22.28 -0.71 16.47
C SER A 156 -22.99 -1.89 17.14
N PRO A 157 -22.34 -2.55 18.13
CA PRO A 157 -22.94 -3.71 18.81
C PRO A 157 -24.22 -3.38 19.56
N THR A 158 -24.39 -2.12 19.97
CA THR A 158 -25.57 -1.68 20.71
C THR A 158 -26.71 -1.18 19.83
N VAL A 159 -26.44 -0.80 18.58
CA VAL A 159 -27.45 -0.25 17.65
C VAL A 159 -27.92 -1.33 16.68
N SER A 160 -26.99 -2.06 16.08
CA SER A 160 -27.27 -3.13 15.11
C SER A 160 -26.21 -4.24 15.25
N PRO A 161 -26.45 -5.25 16.11
CA PRO A 161 -25.41 -6.19 16.58
C PRO A 161 -24.75 -7.03 15.48
N THR A 162 -25.47 -7.33 14.40
CA THR A 162 -25.00 -8.26 13.35
C THR A 162 -25.05 -7.68 11.95
N THR A 163 -25.39 -6.38 11.80
CA THR A 163 -25.53 -5.74 10.49
C THR A 163 -24.95 -4.34 10.52
N ALA A 164 -24.07 -4.02 9.58
CA ALA A 164 -23.62 -2.65 9.35
C ALA A 164 -24.73 -1.85 8.65
N VAL A 165 -24.97 -0.65 9.14
CA VAL A 165 -26.01 0.26 8.64
C VAL A 165 -25.41 1.22 7.64
N VAL A 166 -26.02 1.38 6.46
CA VAL A 166 -25.59 2.39 5.48
C VAL A 166 -25.79 3.78 6.07
N VAL A 167 -24.72 4.56 6.10
CA VAL A 167 -24.69 5.94 6.61
C VAL A 167 -24.46 6.98 5.51
N PHE A 168 -23.93 6.53 4.38
CA PHE A 168 -23.80 7.33 3.16
C PHE A 168 -23.96 6.42 1.94
N ASP A 169 -24.70 6.91 0.94
CA ASP A 169 -24.90 6.23 -0.34
C ASP A 169 -24.51 7.18 -1.48
N GLY A 170 -23.40 6.85 -2.16
CA GLY A 170 -22.88 7.58 -3.32
C GLY A 170 -23.17 6.89 -4.65
N SER A 171 -23.95 5.80 -4.65
CA SER A 171 -24.21 4.97 -5.84
C SER A 171 -24.84 5.75 -7.00
N ALA A 172 -25.73 6.70 -6.69
CA ALA A 172 -26.33 7.60 -7.69
C ALA A 172 -25.29 8.48 -8.41
N GLY A 173 -24.13 8.74 -7.79
CA GLY A 173 -22.97 9.44 -8.37
C GLY A 173 -21.93 8.51 -9.00
N GLY A 174 -22.22 7.21 -9.10
CA GLY A 174 -21.31 6.19 -9.62
C GLY A 174 -20.09 5.96 -8.73
N SER A 175 -20.15 6.24 -7.43
CA SER A 175 -19.02 5.99 -6.54
C SER A 175 -18.73 4.49 -6.43
N VAL A 176 -17.44 4.12 -6.52
CA VAL A 176 -16.90 2.78 -6.27
C VAL A 176 -15.78 2.93 -5.26
N TYR A 177 -16.08 2.63 -3.99
CA TYR A 177 -15.09 2.80 -2.91
C TYR A 177 -14.22 1.56 -2.78
N LYS A 178 -12.90 1.72 -2.99
CA LYS A 178 -11.92 0.62 -2.91
C LYS A 178 -11.14 0.59 -1.58
N GLY A 179 -10.97 1.71 -0.90
CA GLY A 179 -10.22 1.80 0.35
C GLY A 179 -10.82 2.80 1.34
N LEU A 180 -10.51 2.64 2.63
CA LEU A 180 -10.99 3.49 3.71
C LEU A 180 -9.90 3.75 4.75
N ALA A 181 -9.74 5.00 5.17
CA ALA A 181 -8.87 5.39 6.27
C ALA A 181 -9.62 6.31 7.24
N ILE A 182 -9.12 6.39 8.47
CA ILE A 182 -9.62 7.30 9.50
C ILE A 182 -8.46 8.07 10.12
N SER A 183 -8.59 9.38 10.28
CA SER A 183 -7.60 10.21 10.96
C SER A 183 -8.22 11.51 11.47
N ALA A 184 -7.45 12.28 12.26
CA ALA A 184 -7.84 13.60 12.71
C ALA A 184 -7.15 14.69 11.87
N TYR A 185 -7.88 15.79 11.63
CA TYR A 185 -7.36 17.03 11.05
C TYR A 185 -7.96 18.21 11.78
N ALA A 186 -7.13 19.19 12.15
CA ALA A 186 -7.54 20.43 12.84
C ALA A 186 -8.45 20.18 14.06
N GLY A 187 -8.23 19.09 14.81
CA GLY A 187 -8.98 18.74 16.02
C GLY A 187 -10.31 18.00 15.79
N ALA A 188 -10.68 17.67 14.56
CA ALA A 188 -11.86 16.87 14.21
C ALA A 188 -11.47 15.55 13.54
N ASN A 189 -12.31 14.53 13.67
CA ASN A 189 -12.10 13.21 13.07
C ASN A 189 -12.77 13.13 11.69
N TYR A 190 -12.09 12.50 10.73
CA TYR A 190 -12.55 12.32 9.36
C TYR A 190 -12.32 10.90 8.88
N LEU A 191 -13.20 10.45 7.97
CA LEU A 191 -12.99 9.30 7.12
C LEU A 191 -12.55 9.76 5.74
N TYR A 192 -11.70 8.95 5.11
CA TYR A 192 -11.17 9.16 3.76
C TYR A 192 -11.41 7.91 2.96
N ALA A 193 -12.25 7.99 1.91
CA ALA A 193 -12.60 6.87 1.06
C ALA A 193 -12.09 7.09 -0.37
N THR A 194 -11.35 6.13 -0.92
CA THR A 194 -10.90 6.19 -2.31
C THR A 194 -12.04 5.85 -3.26
N ASP A 195 -12.59 6.85 -3.94
CA ASP A 195 -13.61 6.69 -4.98
C ASP A 195 -12.90 6.44 -6.33
N PHE A 196 -12.71 5.16 -6.65
CA PHE A 196 -11.91 4.72 -7.78
C PHE A 196 -12.52 5.14 -9.11
N HIS A 197 -13.85 4.94 -9.27
CA HIS A 197 -14.58 5.35 -10.47
C HIS A 197 -14.44 6.84 -10.73
N ASN A 198 -14.68 7.68 -9.73
CA ASN A 198 -14.63 9.12 -9.86
C ASN A 198 -13.22 9.71 -9.71
N ARG A 199 -12.20 8.89 -9.47
CA ARG A 199 -10.78 9.27 -9.39
C ARG A 199 -10.49 10.34 -8.35
N ARG A 200 -11.06 10.20 -7.15
CA ARG A 200 -10.89 11.14 -6.04
C ARG A 200 -10.90 10.43 -4.69
N VAL A 201 -10.45 11.11 -3.67
CA VAL A 201 -10.67 10.72 -2.28
C VAL A 201 -11.84 11.53 -1.75
N ASP A 202 -12.92 10.86 -1.38
CA ASP A 202 -14.05 11.47 -0.69
C ASP A 202 -13.77 11.53 0.80
N VAL A 203 -14.13 12.64 1.43
CA VAL A 203 -13.92 12.86 2.86
C VAL A 203 -15.25 13.02 3.56
N PHE A 204 -15.38 12.37 4.73
CA PHE A 204 -16.59 12.45 5.55
C PHE A 204 -16.25 12.95 6.94
N ASP A 205 -17.05 13.87 7.46
CA ASP A 205 -16.92 14.35 8.83
C ASP A 205 -17.46 13.35 9.87
N ALA A 206 -17.37 13.71 11.13
CA ALA A 206 -17.79 12.89 12.27
C ALA A 206 -19.28 12.50 12.27
N SER A 207 -20.11 13.15 11.44
CA SER A 207 -21.53 12.86 11.24
C SER A 207 -21.81 12.04 9.98
N PHE A 208 -20.78 11.58 9.26
CA PHE A 208 -20.82 10.94 7.96
C PHE A 208 -21.27 11.87 6.81
N ALA A 209 -21.29 13.17 7.02
CA ALA A 209 -21.55 14.11 5.94
C ALA A 209 -20.30 14.23 5.07
N LYS A 210 -20.50 14.17 3.73
CA LYS A 210 -19.41 14.35 2.78
C LYS A 210 -18.99 15.83 2.78
N VAL A 211 -17.69 16.07 2.95
CA VAL A 211 -17.10 17.41 3.07
C VAL A 211 -15.86 17.53 2.17
N ALA A 212 -15.43 18.77 1.93
CA ALA A 212 -14.18 19.08 1.26
C ALA A 212 -13.16 19.62 2.27
N LEU A 213 -11.93 19.08 2.24
CA LEU A 213 -10.79 19.59 2.98
C LEU A 213 -9.90 20.47 2.07
N PRO A 214 -9.09 21.38 2.63
CA PRO A 214 -8.31 22.35 1.85
C PRO A 214 -7.39 21.76 0.78
N GLY A 215 -6.77 20.60 1.05
CA GLY A 215 -5.83 19.94 0.13
C GLY A 215 -6.50 19.09 -0.95
N ALA A 216 -7.77 18.71 -0.75
CA ALA A 216 -8.60 17.94 -1.69
C ALA A 216 -7.95 16.66 -2.24
N PHE A 217 -6.87 16.13 -1.64
CA PHE A 217 -6.10 14.96 -2.11
C PHE A 217 -5.70 15.05 -3.59
N SER A 218 -5.38 16.27 -4.04
CA SER A 218 -5.03 16.54 -5.44
C SER A 218 -3.54 16.31 -5.70
N ASP A 219 -3.24 15.60 -6.78
CA ASP A 219 -1.91 15.55 -7.40
C ASP A 219 -2.00 16.03 -8.84
N PRO A 220 -1.66 17.30 -9.14
CA PRO A 220 -1.77 17.85 -10.49
C PRO A 220 -0.89 17.15 -11.53
N SER A 221 0.09 16.38 -11.09
CA SER A 221 1.00 15.60 -11.96
C SER A 221 0.63 14.14 -12.06
N LEU A 222 -0.49 13.70 -11.48
CA LEU A 222 -0.93 12.31 -11.59
C LEU A 222 -1.20 11.96 -13.07
N PRO A 223 -0.56 10.92 -13.62
CA PRO A 223 -0.77 10.53 -15.00
C PRO A 223 -2.23 10.15 -15.28
N ALA A 224 -2.67 10.37 -16.51
CA ALA A 224 -4.02 9.97 -16.93
C ALA A 224 -4.20 8.45 -16.78
N GLY A 225 -5.42 8.03 -16.43
CA GLY A 225 -5.77 6.63 -16.24
C GLY A 225 -5.59 6.10 -14.83
N TYR A 226 -4.81 6.76 -13.97
CA TYR A 226 -4.68 6.36 -12.56
C TYR A 226 -5.85 6.85 -11.71
N ALA A 227 -6.23 6.05 -10.70
CA ALA A 227 -7.21 6.40 -9.69
C ALA A 227 -6.72 6.01 -8.28
N PRO A 228 -7.17 6.72 -7.22
CA PRO A 228 -6.85 6.33 -5.85
C PRO A 228 -7.49 4.98 -5.52
N PHE A 229 -6.70 4.05 -5.02
CA PHE A 229 -7.04 2.64 -4.84
C PHE A 229 -6.96 2.23 -3.37
N GLY A 230 -5.77 1.93 -2.84
CA GLY A 230 -5.55 1.73 -1.42
C GLY A 230 -5.34 3.06 -0.67
N ILE A 231 -5.68 3.11 0.60
CA ILE A 231 -5.46 4.28 1.46
C ILE A 231 -5.17 3.85 2.89
N GLN A 232 -4.18 4.47 3.54
CA GLN A 232 -3.80 4.15 4.90
C GLN A 232 -3.38 5.41 5.67
N ALA A 233 -3.92 5.58 6.87
CA ALA A 233 -3.43 6.58 7.83
C ALA A 233 -2.27 5.99 8.65
N ILE A 234 -1.11 6.64 8.62
CA ILE A 234 0.07 6.26 9.39
C ILE A 234 0.61 7.50 10.10
N GLY A 235 0.49 7.57 11.40
CA GLY A 235 0.78 8.78 12.17
C GLY A 235 -0.09 9.95 11.68
N GLU A 236 0.54 11.09 11.40
CA GLU A 236 -0.12 12.30 10.90
C GLU A 236 -0.06 12.39 9.35
N ARG A 237 -0.03 11.26 8.65
CA ARG A 237 0.05 11.19 7.18
C ARG A 237 -1.00 10.24 6.65
N ILE A 238 -1.49 10.59 5.46
CA ILE A 238 -2.36 9.73 4.66
C ILE A 238 -1.57 9.27 3.44
N TYR A 239 -1.37 7.96 3.35
CA TYR A 239 -0.76 7.32 2.19
C TYR A 239 -1.86 6.86 1.26
N VAL A 240 -1.79 7.25 -0.01
CA VAL A 240 -2.75 6.85 -1.05
C VAL A 240 -2.00 6.11 -2.13
N ALA A 241 -2.37 4.86 -2.35
CA ALA A 241 -1.93 4.08 -3.50
C ALA A 241 -2.88 4.33 -4.67
N TYR A 242 -2.31 4.39 -5.87
CA TYR A 242 -3.03 4.58 -7.12
C TYR A 242 -2.76 3.40 -8.03
N ALA A 243 -3.80 2.85 -8.63
CA ALA A 243 -3.71 1.83 -9.68
C ALA A 243 -4.14 2.41 -11.03
N MET A 244 -3.64 1.81 -12.12
CA MET A 244 -4.14 2.05 -13.46
C MET A 244 -5.56 1.48 -13.54
N ARG A 245 -6.48 2.19 -14.17
CA ARG A 245 -7.87 1.74 -14.36
C ARG A 245 -8.00 0.93 -15.64
N GLU A 246 -8.82 -0.09 -15.60
CA GLU A 246 -9.33 -0.73 -16.82
C GLU A 246 -10.23 0.20 -17.64
N ALA A 247 -10.60 -0.23 -18.83
CA ALA A 247 -11.47 0.54 -19.73
C ALA A 247 -12.88 0.77 -19.14
N SER A 248 -13.38 -0.16 -18.34
CA SER A 248 -14.65 -0.04 -17.59
C SER A 248 -14.61 1.13 -16.61
N GLY A 249 -13.44 1.35 -15.98
CA GLY A 249 -13.21 2.39 -15.02
C GLY A 249 -13.55 2.04 -13.58
N ASP A 250 -14.00 0.83 -13.31
CA ASP A 250 -14.41 0.38 -11.98
C ASP A 250 -13.38 -0.55 -11.33
N ASP A 251 -12.55 -1.19 -12.18
CA ASP A 251 -11.51 -2.12 -11.75
C ASP A 251 -10.11 -1.68 -12.18
N GLU A 252 -9.11 -2.22 -11.51
CA GLU A 252 -7.71 -1.93 -11.71
C GLU A 252 -7.10 -2.86 -12.77
N GLN A 253 -6.19 -2.29 -13.54
CA GLN A 253 -5.34 -3.02 -14.46
C GLN A 253 -4.03 -3.40 -13.76
N GLY A 254 -3.77 -4.70 -13.63
CA GLY A 254 -2.47 -5.23 -13.21
C GLY A 254 -1.39 -5.04 -14.27
N GLY A 255 -0.14 -4.89 -13.82
CA GLY A 255 1.03 -4.79 -14.69
C GLY A 255 2.24 -4.23 -13.95
N ALA A 256 3.44 -4.73 -14.27
CA ALA A 256 4.68 -4.25 -13.67
C ALA A 256 4.87 -2.74 -13.91
N GLY A 257 5.11 -1.98 -12.85
CA GLY A 257 5.23 -0.53 -12.90
C GLY A 257 3.90 0.23 -12.93
N LEU A 258 2.76 -0.45 -12.93
CA LEU A 258 1.43 0.17 -12.89
C LEU A 258 1.02 0.43 -11.44
N GLY A 259 1.65 1.41 -10.81
CA GLY A 259 1.33 1.84 -9.46
C GLY A 259 2.03 3.15 -9.08
N ILE A 260 1.40 3.90 -8.19
CA ILE A 260 1.94 5.14 -7.61
C ILE A 260 1.53 5.16 -6.13
N VAL A 261 2.38 5.69 -5.26
CA VAL A 261 2.02 5.97 -3.87
C VAL A 261 2.37 7.42 -3.54
N ASN A 262 1.36 8.17 -3.15
CA ASN A 262 1.49 9.56 -2.68
C ASN A 262 1.34 9.63 -1.15
N VAL A 263 1.96 10.64 -0.57
CA VAL A 263 1.83 11.00 0.85
C VAL A 263 1.19 12.37 0.96
N TYR A 264 0.12 12.44 1.73
CA TYR A 264 -0.60 13.67 2.03
C TYR A 264 -0.55 13.97 3.54
N ASP A 265 -0.75 15.23 3.91
CA ASP A 265 -1.17 15.53 5.28
C ASP A 265 -2.63 15.11 5.49
N THR A 266 -3.11 15.15 6.73
CA THR A 266 -4.48 14.77 7.06
C THR A 266 -5.54 15.77 6.55
N GLY A 267 -5.13 16.96 6.08
CA GLY A 267 -5.97 17.94 5.38
C GLY A 267 -6.06 17.68 3.87
N GLY A 268 -5.38 16.64 3.36
CA GLY A 268 -5.37 16.28 1.95
C GLY A 268 -4.36 17.04 1.10
N THR A 269 -3.44 17.82 1.69
CA THR A 269 -2.38 18.51 0.94
C THR A 269 -1.28 17.54 0.55
N LEU A 270 -0.93 17.48 -0.73
CA LEU A 270 0.14 16.63 -1.22
C LEU A 270 1.49 17.06 -0.63
N ILE A 271 2.15 16.14 0.06
CA ILE A 271 3.50 16.33 0.60
C ILE A 271 4.52 15.88 -0.43
N LYS A 272 4.33 14.68 -0.99
CA LYS A 272 5.19 14.12 -2.02
C LYS A 272 4.55 12.93 -2.73
N ARG A 273 5.02 12.65 -3.94
CA ARG A 273 4.91 11.34 -4.57
C ARG A 273 6.06 10.49 -4.04
N LEU A 274 5.74 9.48 -3.22
CA LEU A 274 6.75 8.66 -2.55
C LEU A 274 7.37 7.65 -3.51
N VAL A 275 6.52 6.91 -4.24
CA VAL A 275 6.95 5.89 -5.20
C VAL A 275 6.13 6.03 -6.48
N SER A 276 6.76 5.79 -7.63
CA SER A 276 6.10 5.77 -8.93
C SER A 276 6.71 4.70 -9.80
N GLY A 277 5.88 3.76 -10.26
CA GLY A 277 6.34 2.67 -11.12
C GLY A 277 7.21 1.63 -10.39
N GLY A 278 8.29 1.19 -11.03
CA GLY A 278 9.21 0.21 -10.46
C GLY A 278 8.55 -1.13 -10.19
N ALA A 279 8.59 -1.57 -8.93
CA ALA A 279 8.01 -2.84 -8.49
C ALA A 279 6.52 -2.76 -8.14
N LEU A 280 5.89 -1.58 -8.23
CA LEU A 280 4.46 -1.44 -7.95
C LEU A 280 3.61 -2.07 -9.06
N ASN A 281 2.56 -2.79 -8.66
CA ASN A 281 1.65 -3.50 -9.56
C ASN A 281 0.25 -3.53 -8.90
N ALA A 282 -0.62 -2.61 -9.26
CA ALA A 282 -1.91 -2.38 -8.59
C ALA A 282 -1.78 -2.42 -7.05
N PRO A 283 -1.01 -1.48 -6.43
CA PRO A 283 -0.74 -1.48 -5.00
C PRO A 283 -2.00 -1.14 -4.21
N TRP A 284 -2.33 -1.94 -3.15
CA TRP A 284 -3.49 -1.68 -2.32
C TRP A 284 -3.17 -1.65 -0.82
N GLY A 285 -2.76 -2.77 -0.24
CA GLY A 285 -2.48 -2.88 1.20
C GLY A 285 -1.21 -2.13 1.58
N MET A 286 -1.25 -1.33 2.65
CA MET A 286 -0.09 -0.60 3.16
C MET A 286 0.01 -0.70 4.68
N ALA A 287 1.22 -0.94 5.19
CA ALA A 287 1.49 -0.99 6.62
C ALA A 287 2.90 -0.49 6.94
N LEU A 288 3.07 0.24 8.05
CA LEU A 288 4.39 0.58 8.56
C LEU A 288 4.92 -0.59 9.39
N ALA A 289 6.05 -1.17 8.97
CA ALA A 289 6.67 -2.25 9.70
C ALA A 289 7.23 -1.76 11.05
N PRO A 290 6.98 -2.50 12.15
CA PRO A 290 7.55 -2.16 13.46
C PRO A 290 9.05 -2.40 13.48
N ALA A 291 9.72 -1.85 14.50
CA ALA A 291 11.07 -2.27 14.84
C ALA A 291 11.09 -3.79 15.14
N GLY A 292 12.12 -4.50 14.66
CA GLY A 292 12.20 -5.95 14.85
C GLY A 292 11.51 -6.80 13.77
N PHE A 293 11.13 -6.20 12.64
CA PHE A 293 10.63 -6.91 11.45
C PHE A 293 11.75 -7.12 10.41
N GLY A 294 12.93 -7.55 10.88
CA GLY A 294 14.08 -7.84 10.05
C GLY A 294 14.59 -6.65 9.23
N THR A 295 15.02 -6.88 8.00
CA THR A 295 15.53 -5.84 7.10
C THR A 295 14.46 -4.85 6.64
N ALA A 296 13.19 -5.18 6.78
CA ALA A 296 12.07 -4.28 6.48
C ALA A 296 11.60 -3.43 7.68
N SER A 297 12.29 -3.51 8.84
CA SER A 297 11.96 -2.73 10.05
C SER A 297 11.87 -1.24 9.76
N ASN A 298 10.80 -0.59 10.25
CA ASN A 298 10.50 0.84 10.10
C ASN A 298 10.29 1.31 8.65
N MET A 299 10.15 0.39 7.69
CA MET A 299 9.83 0.70 6.29
C MET A 299 8.33 0.62 6.05
N LEU A 300 7.85 1.34 5.04
CA LEU A 300 6.50 1.19 4.52
C LEU A 300 6.43 -0.09 3.68
N LEU A 301 5.61 -1.02 4.10
CA LEU A 301 5.26 -2.20 3.31
C LEU A 301 4.10 -1.85 2.38
N ILE A 302 4.25 -2.19 1.11
CA ILE A 302 3.23 -2.01 0.08
C ILE A 302 2.96 -3.36 -0.57
N GLY A 303 1.73 -3.86 -0.42
CA GLY A 303 1.24 -5.07 -1.06
C GLY A 303 0.66 -4.76 -2.43
N ASN A 304 1.09 -5.51 -3.41
CA ASN A 304 0.58 -5.46 -4.77
C ASN A 304 -0.54 -6.50 -4.95
N PHE A 305 -1.71 -6.08 -5.34
CA PHE A 305 -2.76 -7.00 -5.79
C PHE A 305 -2.33 -7.72 -7.08
N GLY A 306 -1.75 -6.99 -8.03
CA GLY A 306 -1.46 -7.50 -9.37
C GLY A 306 -0.40 -8.61 -9.47
N ASP A 307 0.43 -8.84 -8.42
CA ASP A 307 1.42 -9.93 -8.41
C ASP A 307 1.63 -10.59 -7.05
N GLY A 308 0.82 -10.23 -6.04
CA GLY A 308 0.84 -10.82 -4.71
C GLY A 308 2.11 -10.57 -3.89
N LYS A 309 3.00 -9.68 -4.33
CA LYS A 309 4.25 -9.38 -3.62
C LYS A 309 4.08 -8.21 -2.66
N ILE A 310 4.89 -8.22 -1.60
CA ILE A 310 4.99 -7.12 -0.64
C ILE A 310 6.39 -6.53 -0.74
N HIS A 311 6.47 -5.25 -1.05
CA HIS A 311 7.72 -4.50 -1.17
C HIS A 311 7.87 -3.51 -0.02
N ALA A 312 9.10 -3.39 0.48
CA ALA A 312 9.45 -2.42 1.51
C ALA A 312 10.03 -1.14 0.89
N TYR A 313 9.64 0.02 1.43
CA TYR A 313 10.12 1.33 0.98
C TYR A 313 10.46 2.22 2.17
N ASP A 314 11.55 2.97 2.05
CA ASP A 314 11.87 4.01 3.01
C ASP A 314 10.81 5.13 3.00
N THR A 315 10.26 5.48 4.16
CA THR A 315 9.17 6.44 4.27
C THR A 315 9.57 7.88 3.96
N ALA A 316 10.87 8.20 4.09
CA ALA A 316 11.38 9.54 3.84
C ALA A 316 11.79 9.75 2.38
N THR A 317 12.42 8.76 1.76
CA THR A 317 13.00 8.87 0.41
C THR A 317 12.20 8.16 -0.67
N GLY A 318 11.43 7.11 -0.32
CA GLY A 318 10.78 6.21 -1.28
C GLY A 318 11.75 5.19 -1.88
N GLU A 319 12.97 5.09 -1.35
CA GLU A 319 13.95 4.11 -1.79
C GLU A 319 13.44 2.68 -1.48
N ALA A 320 13.57 1.80 -2.48
CA ALA A 320 13.12 0.43 -2.36
C ALA A 320 14.09 -0.40 -1.53
N GLY A 321 13.61 -1.02 -0.46
CA GLY A 321 14.32 -2.03 0.33
C GLY A 321 14.20 -3.44 -0.25
N GLY A 322 13.42 -3.62 -1.32
CA GLY A 322 13.16 -4.90 -1.97
C GLY A 322 11.89 -5.60 -1.49
N PRO A 323 11.58 -6.76 -2.08
CA PRO A 323 10.44 -7.59 -1.67
C PRO A 323 10.75 -8.34 -0.36
N LEU A 324 9.70 -8.72 0.36
CA LEU A 324 9.82 -9.75 1.40
C LEU A 324 10.24 -11.08 0.73
N LEU A 325 11.28 -11.73 1.28
CA LEU A 325 11.87 -12.93 0.68
C LEU A 325 11.55 -14.17 1.50
N LYS A 326 11.35 -15.30 0.84
CA LYS A 326 11.33 -16.63 1.45
C LYS A 326 12.75 -17.10 1.78
N THR A 327 12.86 -18.20 2.52
CA THR A 327 14.16 -18.80 2.90
C THR A 327 15.01 -19.25 1.71
N ASP A 328 14.39 -19.55 0.56
CA ASP A 328 15.07 -19.89 -0.68
C ASP A 328 15.58 -18.64 -1.45
N GLY A 329 15.37 -17.43 -0.91
CA GLY A 329 15.76 -16.16 -1.52
C GLY A 329 14.82 -15.67 -2.63
N THR A 330 13.73 -16.39 -2.90
CA THR A 330 12.71 -15.91 -3.86
C THR A 330 11.69 -14.99 -3.19
N PRO A 331 11.05 -14.08 -3.92
CA PRO A 331 9.99 -13.25 -3.36
C PRO A 331 8.86 -14.07 -2.75
N LEU A 332 8.37 -13.64 -1.58
CA LEU A 332 7.16 -14.16 -0.99
C LEU A 332 5.97 -13.62 -1.81
N VAL A 333 5.07 -14.53 -2.20
CA VAL A 333 3.88 -14.21 -3.00
C VAL A 333 2.65 -14.72 -2.26
N VAL A 334 1.63 -13.88 -2.14
CA VAL A 334 0.28 -14.22 -1.69
C VAL A 334 -0.65 -13.92 -2.86
N ASP A 335 -1.23 -14.95 -3.43
CA ASP A 335 -2.16 -14.82 -4.56
C ASP A 335 -3.39 -14.01 -4.18
N GLY A 336 -3.78 -13.03 -5.01
CA GLY A 336 -4.91 -12.14 -4.76
C GLY A 336 -4.74 -11.27 -3.50
N LEU A 337 -3.51 -10.84 -3.17
CA LEU A 337 -3.21 -10.07 -1.95
C LEU A 337 -3.95 -8.74 -1.90
N TRP A 338 -4.74 -8.55 -0.84
CA TRP A 338 -5.43 -7.29 -0.54
C TRP A 338 -4.88 -6.59 0.70
N GLY A 339 -5.54 -6.73 1.83
CA GLY A 339 -5.20 -6.02 3.06
C GLY A 339 -4.01 -6.60 3.80
N ILE A 340 -3.19 -5.71 4.35
CA ILE A 340 -2.11 -6.07 5.28
C ILE A 340 -2.14 -5.18 6.52
N ALA A 341 -1.94 -5.77 7.70
CA ALA A 341 -1.85 -5.01 8.95
C ALA A 341 -1.05 -5.77 10.00
N PHE A 342 -0.34 -5.06 10.87
CA PHE A 342 0.35 -5.67 12.00
C PHE A 342 -0.60 -5.97 13.16
N GLY A 343 -0.31 -7.02 13.91
CA GLY A 343 -1.11 -7.42 15.06
C GLY A 343 -1.12 -6.40 16.21
N ASN A 344 -2.05 -6.57 17.12
CA ASN A 344 -2.29 -5.66 18.26
C ASN A 344 -1.69 -6.15 19.60
N GLY A 345 -1.01 -7.30 19.62
CA GLY A 345 -0.44 -7.93 20.81
C GLY A 345 -1.41 -8.76 21.65
N LEU A 346 -2.68 -8.89 21.23
CA LEU A 346 -3.73 -9.64 21.91
C LEU A 346 -4.15 -10.87 21.09
N ASN A 347 -4.80 -11.85 21.74
CA ASN A 347 -5.44 -12.98 21.06
C ASN A 347 -4.54 -13.68 20.02
N SER A 348 -3.29 -13.94 20.39
CA SER A 348 -2.28 -14.54 19.51
C SER A 348 -1.97 -13.72 18.23
N GLN A 349 -2.13 -12.38 18.29
CA GLN A 349 -1.86 -11.43 17.21
C GLN A 349 -0.61 -10.58 17.52
N PRO A 350 0.63 -11.14 17.40
CA PRO A 350 1.86 -10.44 17.78
C PRO A 350 2.03 -9.14 17.00
N VAL A 351 2.57 -8.10 17.66
CA VAL A 351 2.76 -6.77 17.07
C VAL A 351 3.81 -6.73 15.95
N ASN A 352 4.65 -7.74 15.86
CA ASN A 352 5.68 -7.93 14.82
C ASN A 352 5.33 -9.02 13.79
N THR A 353 4.08 -9.46 13.76
CA THR A 353 3.53 -10.35 12.74
C THR A 353 2.64 -9.54 11.80
N LEU A 354 2.88 -9.66 10.50
CA LEU A 354 2.05 -9.04 9.47
C LEU A 354 0.92 -10.00 9.08
N PHE A 355 -0.32 -9.60 9.31
CA PHE A 355 -1.50 -10.35 8.88
C PHE A 355 -1.97 -9.85 7.52
N TYR A 356 -2.55 -10.75 6.72
CA TYR A 356 -3.05 -10.42 5.39
C TYR A 356 -4.44 -11.02 5.13
N ALA A 357 -5.17 -10.40 4.23
CA ALA A 357 -6.36 -10.95 3.57
C ALA A 357 -6.11 -11.01 2.07
N ALA A 358 -6.68 -12.01 1.41
CA ALA A 358 -6.50 -12.24 -0.01
C ALA A 358 -7.74 -12.88 -0.65
N GLY A 359 -7.87 -12.68 -1.97
CA GLY A 359 -8.83 -13.33 -2.86
C GLY A 359 -8.11 -14.19 -3.90
N PRO A 360 -7.59 -15.40 -3.53
CA PRO A 360 -6.88 -16.23 -4.48
C PRO A 360 -7.81 -16.79 -5.56
N ASP A 361 -7.20 -17.29 -6.66
CA ASP A 361 -7.89 -17.89 -7.81
C ASP A 361 -8.90 -16.91 -8.45
N ASP A 362 -8.39 -15.75 -8.88
CA ASP A 362 -9.17 -14.66 -9.47
C ASP A 362 -10.38 -14.27 -8.58
N GLU A 363 -10.13 -14.10 -7.27
CA GLU A 363 -11.09 -13.66 -6.25
C GLU A 363 -12.28 -14.61 -6.00
N THR A 364 -12.26 -15.82 -6.57
CA THR A 364 -13.31 -16.82 -6.38
C THR A 364 -13.22 -17.49 -5.02
N HIS A 365 -12.06 -17.40 -4.36
CA HIS A 365 -11.79 -17.90 -3.01
C HIS A 365 -11.38 -16.78 -2.07
N GLY A 366 -11.28 -17.09 -0.77
CA GLY A 366 -10.83 -16.15 0.25
C GLY A 366 -9.79 -16.74 1.18
N GLN A 367 -8.87 -15.91 1.63
CA GLN A 367 -7.81 -16.32 2.55
C GLN A 367 -7.52 -15.23 3.59
N TYR A 368 -7.30 -15.65 4.83
CA TYR A 368 -6.68 -14.87 5.89
C TYR A 368 -5.45 -15.60 6.39
N GLY A 369 -4.36 -14.89 6.56
CA GLY A 369 -3.10 -15.49 6.99
C GLY A 369 -2.17 -14.51 7.67
N ARG A 370 -0.96 -15.00 7.98
CA ARG A 370 0.09 -14.24 8.65
C ARG A 370 1.44 -14.43 7.98
N ILE A 371 2.28 -13.43 8.11
CA ILE A 371 3.67 -13.43 7.63
C ILE A 371 4.55 -13.13 8.83
N ASP A 372 5.43 -14.05 9.15
CA ASP A 372 6.37 -13.99 10.27
C ASP A 372 7.81 -13.88 9.78
N LEU A 373 8.64 -13.14 10.51
CA LEU A 373 10.09 -13.12 10.36
C LEU A 373 10.66 -14.49 10.79
N GLN A 374 11.62 -15.01 10.02
CA GLN A 374 12.37 -16.23 10.33
C GLN A 374 13.79 -15.96 10.80
#